data_666580689aaea331c1ff2f0d46c46e47
#
_entry.id   666580689aaea331c1ff2f0d46c46e47
#
_cell.length_a   1.000
_cell.length_b   1.000
_cell.length_c   1.000
_cell.angle_alpha   90.00
_cell.angle_beta   90.00
_cell.angle_gamma   90.00
#
_symmetry.space_group_name_H-M   'P 1'
#
loop_
_entity.id
_entity.type
_entity.pdbx_description
1 polymer ?
#
loop_
_entity_poly.entity_id
_entity_poly.type
_entity_poly.pdbx_seq_one_letter_code
_entity_poly.pdbx_strand_id
1 'polypeptide(L)'
;WNPNLHRKALLKIVENEGAKNLSNLLINNKSKITKLLRSNLEFGQNIIKTDIKRIKEDLFKLKTKTQNIFENVDLILTPTTPQLASNIEKEQPLNQANFTSLANISDLPALSLPYNCTLEKPFSIQLNAANNNDKILLKISSIFEKILQ
;
A
#
# COMPACT_ATOMS: atom_id res chain seq x y z
N TRP A 1 -5.50 -4.91 -12.87
CA TRP A 1 -4.91 -4.88 -11.55
C TRP A 1 -5.63 -5.85 -10.59
N ASN A 2 -4.86 -6.67 -9.87
CA ASN A 2 -5.37 -7.55 -8.83
C ASN A 2 -4.80 -7.06 -7.48
N PRO A 3 -5.61 -6.38 -6.64
CA PRO A 3 -5.12 -5.74 -5.41
C PRO A 3 -4.43 -6.71 -4.44
N ASN A 4 -5.02 -7.88 -4.21
CA ASN A 4 -4.47 -8.85 -3.26
C ASN A 4 -3.15 -9.47 -3.75
N LEU A 5 -3.07 -9.81 -5.05
CA LEU A 5 -1.85 -10.39 -5.63
C LEU A 5 -0.69 -9.39 -5.59
N HIS A 6 -0.93 -8.17 -6.04
CA HIS A 6 0.13 -7.16 -6.14
C HIS A 6 0.57 -6.64 -4.78
N ARG A 7 -0.36 -6.51 -3.81
CA ARG A 7 0.02 -6.22 -2.41
C ARG A 7 0.93 -7.30 -1.84
N LYS A 8 0.59 -8.59 -2.02
CA LYS A 8 1.43 -9.70 -1.56
C LYS A 8 2.81 -9.72 -2.25
N ALA A 9 2.85 -9.36 -3.52
CA ALA A 9 4.10 -9.23 -4.27
C ALA A 9 4.97 -8.08 -3.73
N LEU A 10 4.37 -6.91 -3.51
CA LEU A 10 5.06 -5.76 -2.89
C LEU A 10 5.59 -6.12 -1.49
N LEU A 11 4.79 -6.78 -0.66
CA LEU A 11 5.19 -7.18 0.69
C LEU A 11 6.45 -8.05 0.68
N LYS A 12 6.56 -9.00 -0.26
CA LYS A 12 7.79 -9.81 -0.41
C LYS A 12 9.04 -8.96 -0.70
N ILE A 13 8.91 -7.89 -1.50
CA ILE A 13 10.02 -6.95 -1.74
C ILE A 13 10.39 -6.24 -0.45
N VAL A 14 9.40 -5.69 0.26
CA VAL A 14 9.59 -4.94 1.52
C VAL A 14 10.26 -5.83 2.57
N GLU A 15 9.80 -7.07 2.75
CA GLU A 15 10.36 -8.02 3.72
C GLU A 15 11.79 -8.43 3.33
N ASN A 16 12.07 -8.66 2.04
CA ASN A 16 13.43 -8.99 1.58
C ASN A 16 14.41 -7.82 1.76
N GLU A 17 14.01 -6.61 1.41
CA GLU A 17 14.82 -5.41 1.61
C GLU A 17 14.97 -5.06 3.09
N GLY A 18 13.90 -5.18 3.87
CA GLY A 18 13.92 -5.03 5.32
C GLY A 18 14.87 -6.00 5.99
N ALA A 19 14.88 -7.27 5.58
CA ALA A 19 15.79 -8.29 6.09
C ALA A 19 17.26 -7.96 5.84
N LYS A 20 17.59 -7.36 4.69
CA LYS A 20 18.95 -6.90 4.36
C LYS A 20 19.36 -5.70 5.22
N ASN A 21 18.49 -4.68 5.27
CA ASN A 21 18.77 -3.44 5.97
C ASN A 21 18.82 -3.61 7.48
N LEU A 22 18.05 -4.53 8.04
CA LEU A 22 17.96 -4.81 9.47
C LEU A 22 18.70 -6.10 9.87
N SER A 23 19.59 -6.61 9.02
CA SER A 23 20.34 -7.85 9.26
C SER A 23 21.11 -7.84 10.58
N ASN A 24 21.70 -6.71 10.95
CA ASN A 24 22.43 -6.57 12.23
C ASN A 24 21.48 -6.73 13.44
N LEU A 25 20.25 -6.23 13.37
CA LEU A 25 19.26 -6.43 14.44
C LEU A 25 18.84 -7.88 14.53
N LEU A 26 18.68 -8.56 13.42
CA LEU A 26 18.36 -9.99 13.40
C LEU A 26 19.45 -10.86 14.01
N ILE A 27 20.73 -10.52 13.79
CA ILE A 27 21.87 -11.31 14.27
C ILE A 27 22.16 -11.00 15.74
N ASN A 28 22.30 -9.72 16.09
CA ASN A 28 22.89 -9.31 17.37
C ASN A 28 21.84 -8.80 18.41
N ASN A 29 20.60 -8.52 17.99
CA ASN A 29 19.62 -7.86 18.85
C ASN A 29 18.20 -8.46 18.71
N LYS A 30 18.10 -9.76 18.51
CA LYS A 30 16.81 -10.47 18.32
C LYS A 30 15.77 -10.20 19.44
N SER A 31 16.23 -9.98 20.66
CA SER A 31 15.36 -9.70 21.82
C SER A 31 14.76 -8.29 21.80
N LYS A 32 15.34 -7.36 21.04
CA LYS A 32 14.89 -5.97 20.96
C LYS A 32 13.81 -5.72 19.89
N ILE A 33 13.47 -6.72 19.10
CA ILE A 33 12.44 -6.65 18.05
C ILE A 33 11.26 -7.56 18.39
N THR A 34 10.06 -7.14 17.98
CA THR A 34 8.85 -7.93 18.20
C THR A 34 8.90 -9.27 17.47
N LYS A 35 8.16 -10.25 17.97
CA LYS A 35 8.06 -11.58 17.33
C LYS A 35 7.58 -11.45 15.87
N LEU A 36 6.58 -10.57 15.62
CA LEU A 36 6.03 -10.36 14.29
C LEU A 36 7.09 -9.79 13.33
N LEU A 37 7.80 -8.72 13.73
CA LEU A 37 8.85 -8.15 12.88
C LEU A 37 9.94 -9.18 12.58
N ARG A 38 10.36 -9.96 13.59
CA ARG A 38 11.34 -11.02 13.40
C ARG A 38 10.89 -12.04 12.37
N SER A 39 9.66 -12.56 12.51
CA SER A 39 9.09 -13.52 11.57
C SER A 39 9.06 -12.99 10.14
N ASN A 40 8.67 -11.73 9.94
CA ASN A 40 8.65 -11.10 8.63
C ASN A 40 10.05 -10.95 8.02
N LEU A 41 11.03 -10.55 8.83
CA LEU A 41 12.41 -10.41 8.36
C LEU A 41 13.05 -11.77 8.05
N GLU A 42 12.83 -12.79 8.89
CA GLU A 42 13.28 -14.17 8.64
C GLU A 42 12.64 -14.74 7.37
N PHE A 43 11.35 -14.48 7.13
CA PHE A 43 10.71 -14.81 5.86
C PHE A 43 11.39 -14.11 4.68
N GLY A 44 11.65 -12.80 4.81
CA GLY A 44 12.32 -11.99 3.79
C GLY A 44 13.73 -12.49 3.43
N GLN A 45 14.49 -13.01 4.39
CA GLN A 45 15.81 -13.63 4.15
C GLN A 45 15.74 -14.88 3.27
N ASN A 46 14.66 -15.64 3.39
CA ASN A 46 14.49 -16.93 2.71
C ASN A 46 13.90 -16.81 1.29
N ILE A 47 13.54 -15.62 0.85
CA ILE A 47 12.98 -15.42 -0.50
C ILE A 47 14.09 -15.57 -1.54
N ILE A 48 13.85 -16.44 -2.53
CA ILE A 48 14.83 -16.74 -3.58
C ILE A 48 15.04 -15.51 -4.48
N LYS A 49 16.29 -15.21 -4.82
CA LYS A 49 16.68 -14.03 -5.62
C LYS A 49 15.97 -13.96 -6.99
N THR A 50 15.77 -15.11 -7.65
CA THR A 50 15.05 -15.18 -8.92
C THR A 50 13.60 -14.81 -8.81
N ASP A 51 12.95 -15.14 -7.68
CA ASP A 51 11.56 -14.73 -7.40
C ASP A 51 11.47 -13.23 -7.18
N ILE A 52 12.42 -12.64 -6.43
CA ILE A 52 12.48 -11.18 -6.24
C ILE A 52 12.63 -10.46 -7.59
N LYS A 53 13.50 -10.94 -8.48
CA LYS A 53 13.69 -10.36 -9.81
C LYS A 53 12.37 -10.38 -10.60
N ARG A 54 11.72 -11.55 -10.69
CA ARG A 54 10.44 -11.71 -11.39
C ARG A 54 9.34 -10.80 -10.80
N ILE A 55 9.24 -10.72 -9.47
CA ILE A 55 8.28 -9.85 -8.81
C ILE A 55 8.53 -8.38 -9.17
N LYS A 56 9.78 -7.92 -9.14
CA LYS A 56 10.13 -6.55 -9.53
C LYS A 56 9.74 -6.24 -10.98
N GLU A 57 9.99 -7.17 -11.89
CA GLU A 57 9.59 -7.03 -13.31
C GLU A 57 8.06 -6.93 -13.47
N ASP A 58 7.30 -7.75 -12.74
CA ASP A 58 5.83 -7.74 -12.81
C ASP A 58 5.23 -6.48 -12.17
N LEU A 59 5.79 -6.02 -11.05
CA LEU A 59 5.39 -4.75 -10.44
C LEU A 59 5.76 -3.55 -11.32
N PHE A 60 6.88 -3.58 -12.02
CA PHE A 60 7.25 -2.55 -12.98
C PHE A 60 6.27 -2.47 -14.15
N LYS A 61 5.84 -3.62 -14.70
CA LYS A 61 4.79 -3.66 -15.74
C LYS A 61 3.48 -3.05 -15.23
N LEU A 62 3.08 -3.35 -13.98
CA LEU A 62 1.90 -2.76 -13.37
C LEU A 62 2.06 -1.23 -13.23
N LYS A 63 3.20 -0.76 -12.72
CA LYS A 63 3.51 0.66 -12.62
C LYS A 63 3.32 1.38 -13.95
N THR A 64 3.95 0.88 -15.02
CA THR A 64 3.83 1.46 -16.37
C THR A 64 2.37 1.51 -16.83
N LYS A 65 1.63 0.40 -16.68
CA LYS A 65 0.21 0.36 -17.05
C LYS A 65 -0.63 1.36 -16.25
N THR A 66 -0.34 1.51 -14.96
CA THR A 66 -1.08 2.45 -14.09
C THR A 66 -0.76 3.89 -14.46
N GLN A 67 0.49 4.21 -14.75
CA GLN A 67 0.89 5.56 -15.18
C GLN A 67 0.24 5.95 -16.50
N ASN A 68 0.13 5.03 -17.48
CA ASN A 68 -0.53 5.28 -18.75
C ASN A 68 -2.04 5.55 -18.63
N ILE A 69 -2.70 5.12 -17.54
CA ILE A 69 -4.12 5.44 -17.29
C ILE A 69 -4.32 6.96 -17.22
N PHE A 70 -3.35 7.70 -16.67
CA PHE A 70 -3.41 9.14 -16.50
C PHE A 70 -3.30 9.94 -17.82
N GLU A 71 -3.08 9.29 -18.96
CA GLU A 71 -3.27 9.90 -20.28
C GLU A 71 -4.74 10.19 -20.59
N ASN A 72 -5.67 9.50 -19.90
CA ASN A 72 -7.11 9.56 -20.16
C ASN A 72 -7.95 9.97 -18.93
N VAL A 73 -7.36 10.04 -17.75
CA VAL A 73 -8.04 10.41 -16.49
C VAL A 73 -7.12 11.27 -15.63
N ASP A 74 -7.70 12.16 -14.84
CA ASP A 74 -6.95 13.01 -13.91
C ASP A 74 -6.69 12.33 -12.58
N LEU A 75 -7.62 11.47 -12.13
CA LEU A 75 -7.55 10.80 -10.84
C LEU A 75 -8.02 9.34 -10.94
N ILE A 76 -7.44 8.49 -10.11
CA ILE A 76 -7.96 7.16 -9.81
C ILE A 76 -8.56 7.18 -8.41
N LEU A 77 -9.84 6.81 -8.29
CA LEU A 77 -10.57 6.73 -7.03
C LEU A 77 -10.76 5.27 -6.63
N THR A 78 -10.46 4.95 -5.38
CA THR A 78 -10.68 3.63 -4.78
C THR A 78 -11.20 3.78 -3.36
N PRO A 79 -11.80 2.75 -2.75
CA PRO A 79 -11.85 2.68 -1.30
C PRO A 79 -10.42 2.73 -0.71
N THR A 80 -10.24 3.32 0.47
CA THR A 80 -8.91 3.29 1.13
C THR A 80 -8.61 1.88 1.62
N THR A 81 -9.62 1.21 2.21
CA THR A 81 -9.52 -0.18 2.69
C THR A 81 -10.63 -1.03 2.11
N PRO A 82 -10.44 -2.35 1.96
CA PRO A 82 -11.48 -3.26 1.42
C PRO A 82 -12.66 -3.48 2.35
N GLN A 83 -12.55 -3.14 3.62
CA GLN A 83 -13.57 -3.33 4.63
C GLN A 83 -13.61 -2.15 5.62
N LEU A 84 -14.71 -2.05 6.36
CA LEU A 84 -14.84 -1.12 7.47
C LEU A 84 -13.89 -1.48 8.62
N ALA A 85 -13.74 -0.56 9.59
CA ALA A 85 -12.89 -0.78 10.77
C ALA A 85 -13.25 -2.09 11.48
N SER A 86 -12.23 -2.92 11.72
CA SER A 86 -12.36 -4.18 12.44
C SER A 86 -12.30 -3.95 13.95
N ASN A 87 -12.86 -4.90 14.72
CA ASN A 87 -12.72 -4.87 16.17
C ASN A 87 -11.24 -5.09 16.53
N ILE A 88 -10.68 -4.23 17.40
CA ILE A 88 -9.29 -4.30 17.84
C ILE A 88 -8.94 -5.59 18.60
N GLU A 89 -9.94 -6.22 19.23
CA GLU A 89 -9.77 -7.49 19.97
C GLU A 89 -9.71 -8.71 19.04
N LYS A 90 -10.06 -8.55 17.76
CA LYS A 90 -10.03 -9.62 16.77
C LYS A 90 -8.75 -9.55 15.93
N GLU A 91 -8.42 -10.69 15.31
CA GLU A 91 -7.35 -10.74 14.34
C GLU A 91 -7.60 -9.74 13.18
N GLN A 92 -6.58 -8.96 12.87
CA GLN A 92 -6.71 -7.92 11.86
C GLN A 92 -6.72 -8.52 10.45
N PRO A 93 -7.60 -8.05 9.55
CA PRO A 93 -7.66 -8.55 8.19
C PRO A 93 -6.34 -8.31 7.44
N LEU A 94 -5.80 -9.35 6.81
CA LEU A 94 -4.53 -9.30 6.09
C LEU A 94 -4.57 -8.47 4.80
N ASN A 95 -5.76 -8.10 4.33
CA ASN A 95 -5.98 -7.41 3.06
C ASN A 95 -6.15 -5.89 3.18
N GLN A 96 -5.95 -5.30 4.34
CA GLN A 96 -6.19 -3.86 4.58
C GLN A 96 -5.47 -2.95 3.57
N ALA A 97 -4.24 -3.26 3.21
CA ALA A 97 -3.44 -2.48 2.27
C ALA A 97 -3.66 -2.84 0.78
N ASN A 98 -4.73 -3.56 0.44
CA ASN A 98 -4.95 -3.99 -0.94
C ASN A 98 -5.05 -2.81 -1.92
N PHE A 99 -5.76 -1.74 -1.56
CA PHE A 99 -5.91 -0.58 -2.43
C PHE A 99 -4.77 0.41 -2.30
N THR A 100 -4.29 0.66 -1.08
CA THR A 100 -3.19 1.60 -0.82
C THR A 100 -1.87 1.15 -1.45
N SER A 101 -1.68 -0.15 -1.67
CA SER A 101 -0.48 -0.68 -2.33
C SER A 101 -0.29 -0.20 -3.78
N LEU A 102 -1.36 0.20 -4.48
CA LEU A 102 -1.25 0.68 -5.86
C LEU A 102 -0.41 1.95 -5.95
N ALA A 103 -0.65 2.91 -5.06
CA ALA A 103 0.12 4.15 -5.00
C ALA A 103 1.61 3.88 -4.78
N ASN A 104 1.94 3.02 -3.82
CA ASN A 104 3.33 2.64 -3.53
C ASN A 104 4.01 1.92 -4.70
N ILE A 105 3.29 1.03 -5.42
CA ILE A 105 3.84 0.30 -6.58
C ILE A 105 4.08 1.24 -7.75
N SER A 106 3.21 2.23 -7.93
CA SER A 106 3.17 3.05 -9.14
C SER A 106 3.75 4.45 -8.96
N ASP A 107 4.35 4.75 -7.79
CA ASP A 107 4.92 6.04 -7.40
C ASP A 107 3.91 7.19 -7.57
N LEU A 108 2.68 6.97 -7.11
CA LEU A 108 1.61 7.96 -7.23
C LEU A 108 1.43 8.71 -5.91
N PRO A 109 1.20 10.02 -5.93
CA PRO A 109 0.66 10.72 -4.79
C PRO A 109 -0.74 10.21 -4.50
N ALA A 110 -1.02 9.97 -3.21
CA ALA A 110 -2.30 9.43 -2.75
C ALA A 110 -2.80 10.19 -1.52
N LEU A 111 -4.11 10.41 -1.45
CA LEU A 111 -4.76 11.09 -0.35
C LEU A 111 -6.06 10.35 0.02
N SER A 112 -6.26 10.11 1.31
CA SER A 112 -7.48 9.51 1.84
C SER A 112 -8.39 10.59 2.40
N LEU A 113 -9.67 10.56 1.97
CA LEU A 113 -10.72 11.44 2.46
C LEU A 113 -11.77 10.65 3.23
N PRO A 114 -12.20 11.13 4.40
CA PRO A 114 -13.34 10.54 5.09
C PRO A 114 -14.60 10.72 4.26
N TYR A 115 -15.45 9.69 4.25
CA TYR A 115 -16.73 9.72 3.58
C TYR A 115 -17.83 9.46 4.60
N ASN A 116 -18.82 10.36 4.64
CA ASN A 116 -20.02 10.27 5.47
C ASN A 116 -19.74 9.88 6.93
N CYS A 117 -19.33 10.86 7.73
CA CYS A 117 -18.98 10.67 9.15
C CYS A 117 -20.16 10.32 10.06
N THR A 118 -21.38 10.18 9.52
CA THR A 118 -22.60 9.77 10.28
C THR A 118 -22.70 8.27 10.46
N LEU A 119 -21.88 7.48 9.79
CA LEU A 119 -21.85 6.03 9.95
C LEU A 119 -21.22 5.64 11.28
N GLU A 120 -21.78 4.61 11.94
CA GLU A 120 -21.19 4.04 13.17
C GLU A 120 -19.72 3.61 12.99
N LYS A 121 -19.33 3.26 11.76
CA LYS A 121 -17.96 2.91 11.41
C LYS A 121 -17.43 3.83 10.32
N PRO A 122 -16.29 4.48 10.56
CA PRO A 122 -15.70 5.38 9.57
C PRO A 122 -15.31 4.63 8.29
N PHE A 123 -15.53 5.28 7.17
CA PHE A 123 -15.17 4.82 5.84
C PHE A 123 -14.39 5.93 5.13
N SER A 124 -13.49 5.58 4.24
CA SER A 124 -12.70 6.54 3.49
C SER A 124 -12.52 6.12 2.04
N ILE A 125 -12.47 7.11 1.16
CA ILE A 125 -12.05 6.95 -0.22
C ILE A 125 -10.62 7.43 -0.40
N GLN A 126 -9.89 6.82 -1.32
CA GLN A 126 -8.55 7.22 -1.69
C GLN A 126 -8.54 7.78 -3.10
N LEU A 127 -7.95 8.96 -3.25
CA LEU A 127 -7.66 9.59 -4.52
C LEU A 127 -6.17 9.41 -4.84
N ASN A 128 -5.86 9.03 -6.08
CA ASN A 128 -4.49 8.93 -6.58
C ASN A 128 -4.39 9.80 -7.82
N ALA A 129 -3.34 10.62 -7.92
CA ALA A 129 -3.03 11.42 -9.10
C ALA A 129 -1.78 10.89 -9.82
N ALA A 130 -1.51 11.40 -11.02
CA ALA A 130 -0.27 11.11 -11.73
C ALA A 130 0.97 11.51 -10.90
N ASN A 131 2.09 10.87 -11.17
CA ASN A 131 3.35 11.15 -10.50
C ASN A 131 3.69 12.67 -10.58
N ASN A 132 4.20 13.22 -9.47
CA ASN A 132 4.52 14.65 -9.28
C ASN A 132 3.31 15.61 -9.31
N ASN A 133 2.08 15.12 -9.31
CA ASN A 133 0.86 15.93 -9.31
C ASN A 133 0.26 16.13 -7.90
N ASP A 134 1.11 16.18 -6.86
CA ASP A 134 0.69 16.38 -5.45
C ASP A 134 -0.16 17.63 -5.27
N LYS A 135 0.24 18.75 -5.90
CA LYS A 135 -0.50 20.02 -5.79
C LYS A 135 -1.90 19.94 -6.39
N ILE A 136 -2.04 19.24 -7.52
CA ILE A 136 -3.33 19.02 -8.18
C ILE A 136 -4.19 18.12 -7.30
N LEU A 137 -3.62 17.03 -6.78
CA LEU A 137 -4.29 16.13 -5.86
C LEU A 137 -4.86 16.87 -4.65
N LEU A 138 -4.06 17.67 -3.97
CA LEU A 138 -4.49 18.45 -2.80
C LEU A 138 -5.61 19.44 -3.16
N LYS A 139 -5.51 20.15 -4.27
CA LYS A 139 -6.52 21.11 -4.73
C LYS A 139 -7.86 20.42 -5.00
N ILE A 140 -7.85 19.32 -5.74
CA ILE A 140 -9.06 18.57 -6.06
C ILE A 140 -9.64 17.91 -4.81
N SER A 141 -8.80 17.34 -3.95
CA SER A 141 -9.24 16.72 -2.70
C SER A 141 -9.96 17.69 -1.78
N SER A 142 -9.54 18.94 -1.72
CA SER A 142 -10.23 19.96 -0.92
C SER A 142 -11.64 20.31 -1.46
N ILE A 143 -11.88 20.10 -2.75
CA ILE A 143 -13.23 20.24 -3.34
C ILE A 143 -14.08 19.00 -3.00
N PHE A 144 -13.50 17.80 -3.17
CA PHE A 144 -14.16 16.55 -2.81
C PHE A 144 -14.56 16.51 -1.33
N GLU A 145 -13.68 16.95 -0.43
CA GLU A 145 -13.96 17.00 1.00
C GLU A 145 -15.24 17.79 1.32
N LYS A 146 -15.46 18.94 0.66
CA LYS A 146 -16.68 19.75 0.81
C LYS A 146 -17.95 19.09 0.27
N ILE A 147 -17.81 18.20 -0.71
CA ILE A 147 -18.95 17.49 -1.30
C ILE A 147 -19.30 16.25 -0.46
N LEU A 148 -18.32 15.66 0.19
CA LEU A 148 -18.47 14.40 0.92
C LEU A 148 -18.90 14.60 2.40
N GLN A 149 -18.85 15.82 2.92
CA GLN A 149 -19.35 16.22 4.23
C GLN A 149 -20.85 16.52 4.18
#